data_8598baacdf4360f2aff7bf81b5d1b64e
#
_entry.id   8598baacdf4360f2aff7bf81b5d1b64e
#
_cell.length_a   1.000
_cell.length_b   1.000
_cell.length_c   1.000
_cell.angle_alpha   90.00
_cell.angle_beta   90.00
_cell.angle_gamma   90.00
#
_symmetry.space_group_name_H-M   'P 1'
#
loop_
_entity.id
_entity.type
_entity.pdbx_description
1 polymer ?
#
loop_
_entity_poly.entity_id
_entity_poly.type
_entity_poly.pdbx_seq_one_letter_code
_entity_poly.pdbx_strand_id
1 'polypeptide(L)'
;MEQQTYIMIKPDAVARGLVGRIIGRFEDVGLKLERVEYGVVTTEQAAANYVEHQGKPFYDGLVEYITSGPVVKLVLSGPNAVSVCRKLMGATNPAEAAPGTIRGDFGLVLDANIVHGSDSPVSAEREIAIFFG
;
A
#
# COMPACT_ATOMS: atom_id res chain seq x y z
N MET A 1 -13.68 -2.04 16.53
CA MET A 1 -14.61 -2.00 15.41
C MET A 1 -14.00 -2.72 14.22
N GLU A 2 -14.74 -3.66 13.66
CA GLU A 2 -14.28 -4.42 12.50
C GLU A 2 -14.21 -3.53 11.27
N GLN A 3 -13.09 -3.58 10.57
CA GLN A 3 -12.86 -2.77 9.37
C GLN A 3 -12.14 -3.59 8.31
N GLN A 4 -12.31 -3.19 7.06
CA GLN A 4 -11.43 -3.62 5.97
C GLN A 4 -10.54 -2.46 5.57
N THR A 5 -9.33 -2.77 5.13
CA THR A 5 -8.40 -1.79 4.59
C THR A 5 -7.71 -2.33 3.35
N TYR A 6 -7.28 -1.43 2.49
CA TYR A 6 -6.56 -1.75 1.26
C TYR A 6 -5.07 -1.51 1.45
N ILE A 7 -4.26 -2.49 1.10
CA ILE A 7 -2.80 -2.41 1.14
C ILE A 7 -2.27 -2.76 -0.25
N MET A 8 -1.27 -2.04 -0.70
CA MET A 8 -0.55 -2.39 -1.92
C MET A 8 0.93 -2.49 -1.60
N ILE A 9 1.51 -3.65 -1.89
CA ILE A 9 2.96 -3.82 -1.87
C ILE A 9 3.46 -3.34 -3.22
N LYS A 10 4.25 -2.29 -3.22
CA LYS A 10 4.61 -1.54 -4.42
C LYS A 10 5.69 -2.24 -5.26
N PRO A 11 5.90 -1.84 -6.52
CA PRO A 11 6.81 -2.54 -7.43
C PRO A 11 8.24 -2.71 -6.89
N ASP A 12 8.75 -1.71 -6.19
CA ASP A 12 10.10 -1.79 -5.61
C ASP A 12 10.22 -2.92 -4.59
N ALA A 13 9.22 -3.08 -3.74
CA ALA A 13 9.22 -4.13 -2.71
C ALA A 13 9.03 -5.51 -3.33
N VAL A 14 8.17 -5.62 -4.34
CA VAL A 14 7.97 -6.89 -5.05
C VAL A 14 9.27 -7.31 -5.74
N ALA A 15 9.93 -6.40 -6.42
CA ALA A 15 11.19 -6.68 -7.11
C ALA A 15 12.29 -7.11 -6.14
N ARG A 16 12.27 -6.61 -4.91
CA ARG A 16 13.25 -6.96 -3.88
C ARG A 16 12.90 -8.25 -3.12
N GLY A 17 11.79 -8.89 -3.43
CA GLY A 17 11.40 -10.14 -2.77
C GLY A 17 10.89 -9.97 -1.34
N LEU A 18 10.26 -8.83 -1.05
CA LEU A 18 9.80 -8.51 0.30
C LEU A 18 8.34 -8.89 0.58
N VAL A 19 7.62 -9.43 -0.41
CA VAL A 19 6.17 -9.69 -0.32
C VAL A 19 5.82 -10.51 0.93
N GLY A 20 6.48 -11.64 1.12
CA GLY A 20 6.18 -12.54 2.24
C GLY A 20 6.45 -11.89 3.59
N ARG A 21 7.54 -11.13 3.70
CA ARG A 21 7.87 -10.45 4.96
C ARG A 21 6.86 -9.38 5.30
N ILE A 22 6.38 -8.64 4.31
CA ILE A 22 5.42 -7.56 4.52
C ILE A 22 4.06 -8.14 4.92
N ILE A 23 3.57 -9.15 4.19
CA ILE A 23 2.31 -9.82 4.54
C ILE A 23 2.41 -10.40 5.95
N GLY A 24 3.54 -11.01 6.28
CA GLY A 24 3.77 -11.57 7.61
C GLY A 24 3.63 -10.56 8.72
N ARG A 25 4.09 -9.31 8.51
CA ARG A 25 3.95 -8.24 9.50
C ARG A 25 2.48 -7.96 9.85
N PHE A 26 1.61 -7.99 8.86
CA PHE A 26 0.18 -7.77 9.09
C PHE A 26 -0.47 -8.98 9.73
N GLU A 27 -0.11 -10.18 9.32
CA GLU A 27 -0.65 -11.40 9.91
C GLU A 27 -0.19 -11.62 11.35
N ASP A 28 1.05 -11.23 11.66
CA ASP A 28 1.62 -11.41 13.00
C ASP A 28 0.78 -10.72 14.10
N VAL A 29 0.13 -9.60 13.79
CA VAL A 29 -0.70 -8.90 14.77
C VAL A 29 -2.14 -9.38 14.78
N GLY A 30 -2.49 -10.35 13.92
CA GLY A 30 -3.81 -10.97 13.92
C GLY A 30 -4.78 -10.42 12.88
N LEU A 31 -4.33 -9.58 11.94
CA LEU A 31 -5.18 -9.14 10.83
C LEU A 31 -5.44 -10.32 9.90
N LYS A 32 -6.66 -10.37 9.37
CA LYS A 32 -7.06 -11.44 8.45
C LYS A 32 -6.86 -11.01 7.01
N LEU A 33 -6.21 -11.86 6.23
CA LEU A 33 -6.01 -11.65 4.81
C LEU A 33 -7.27 -12.10 4.07
N GLU A 34 -8.05 -11.13 3.57
CA GLU A 34 -9.31 -11.41 2.88
C GLU A 34 -9.13 -11.62 1.39
N ARG A 35 -8.26 -10.84 0.74
CA ARG A 35 -8.00 -10.93 -0.70
C ARG A 35 -6.54 -10.65 -0.99
N VAL A 36 -6.00 -11.35 -1.98
CA VAL A 36 -4.63 -11.16 -2.49
C VAL A 36 -4.68 -11.21 -4.00
N GLU A 37 -4.04 -10.26 -4.66
CA GLU A 37 -3.92 -10.28 -6.12
C GLU A 37 -2.55 -9.76 -6.54
N TYR A 38 -1.86 -10.50 -7.39
CA TYR A 38 -0.56 -10.15 -7.93
C TYR A 38 -0.73 -9.73 -9.39
N GLY A 39 -0.15 -8.62 -9.78
CA GLY A 39 -0.20 -8.17 -11.16
C GLY A 39 0.21 -6.73 -11.32
N VAL A 40 0.18 -6.26 -12.57
CA VAL A 40 0.55 -4.87 -12.90
C VAL A 40 -0.69 -4.00 -12.82
N VAL A 41 -0.58 -2.85 -12.16
CA VAL A 41 -1.65 -1.86 -12.10
C VAL A 41 -1.87 -1.30 -13.50
N THR A 42 -3.13 -1.19 -13.92
CA THR A 42 -3.46 -0.59 -15.21
C THR A 42 -3.35 0.92 -15.13
N THR A 43 -3.17 1.56 -16.29
CA THR A 43 -3.16 3.02 -16.38
C THR A 43 -4.47 3.62 -15.87
N GLU A 44 -5.60 2.97 -16.16
CA GLU A 44 -6.92 3.40 -15.71
C GLU A 44 -7.04 3.35 -14.19
N GLN A 45 -6.54 2.28 -13.57
CA GLN A 45 -6.55 2.15 -12.11
C GLN A 45 -5.66 3.22 -11.46
N ALA A 46 -4.47 3.45 -12.01
CA ALA A 46 -3.57 4.47 -11.51
C ALA A 46 -4.20 5.87 -11.61
N ALA A 47 -4.81 6.17 -12.75
CA ALA A 47 -5.49 7.45 -12.95
C ALA A 47 -6.64 7.65 -11.95
N ALA A 48 -7.43 6.62 -11.72
CA ALA A 48 -8.53 6.69 -10.75
C ALA A 48 -8.00 6.89 -9.32
N ASN A 49 -6.91 6.21 -8.98
CA ASN A 49 -6.34 6.31 -7.63
C ASN A 49 -5.73 7.67 -7.36
N TYR A 50 -5.09 8.26 -8.36
CA TYR A 50 -4.40 9.55 -8.21
C TYR A 50 -5.18 10.73 -8.82
N VAL A 51 -6.49 10.59 -8.98
CA VAL A 51 -7.32 11.60 -9.66
C VAL A 51 -7.17 13.00 -9.05
N GLU A 52 -7.04 13.10 -7.74
CA GLU A 52 -6.88 14.38 -7.05
C GLU A 52 -5.50 15.02 -7.26
N HIS A 53 -4.57 14.28 -7.83
CA HIS A 53 -3.21 14.77 -8.13
C HIS A 53 -3.01 15.13 -9.60
N GLN A 54 -4.04 14.94 -10.44
CA GLN A 54 -3.95 15.29 -11.87
C GLN A 54 -3.58 16.75 -12.02
N GLY A 55 -2.65 17.02 -12.95
CA GLY A 55 -2.14 18.37 -13.21
C GLY A 55 -1.04 18.82 -12.27
N LYS A 56 -0.71 18.06 -11.23
CA LYS A 56 0.40 18.40 -10.34
C LYS A 56 1.71 17.87 -10.91
N PRO A 57 2.85 18.56 -10.62
CA PRO A 57 4.14 18.16 -11.20
C PRO A 57 4.56 16.73 -10.94
N PHE A 58 4.17 16.13 -9.80
CA PHE A 58 4.56 14.77 -9.43
C PHE A 58 3.62 13.69 -9.96
N TYR A 59 2.51 14.06 -10.62
CA TYR A 59 1.49 13.09 -11.05
C TYR A 59 2.04 12.03 -12.00
N ASP A 60 2.76 12.47 -13.04
CA ASP A 60 3.29 11.54 -14.05
C ASP A 60 4.28 10.55 -13.42
N GLY A 61 5.10 10.99 -12.48
CA GLY A 61 6.03 10.14 -11.76
C GLY A 61 5.33 9.10 -10.90
N LEU A 62 4.22 9.47 -10.24
CA LEU A 62 3.42 8.53 -9.46
C LEU A 62 2.83 7.44 -10.34
N VAL A 63 2.24 7.82 -11.48
CA VAL A 63 1.63 6.86 -12.41
C VAL A 63 2.70 5.94 -13.00
N GLU A 64 3.82 6.50 -13.43
CA GLU A 64 4.92 5.73 -14.00
C GLU A 64 5.46 4.70 -13.00
N TYR A 65 5.68 5.12 -11.75
CA TYR A 65 6.20 4.24 -10.72
C TYR A 65 5.23 3.09 -10.42
N ILE A 66 3.95 3.39 -10.19
CA ILE A 66 2.98 2.37 -9.77
C ILE A 66 2.65 1.37 -10.88
N THR A 67 2.85 1.76 -12.13
CA THR A 67 2.63 0.89 -13.28
C THR A 67 3.91 0.23 -13.80
N SER A 68 5.05 0.49 -13.16
CA SER A 68 6.36 0.08 -13.65
C SER A 68 6.65 -1.42 -13.52
N GLY A 69 5.90 -2.13 -12.71
CA GLY A 69 6.10 -3.57 -12.49
C GLY A 69 4.98 -4.15 -11.63
N PRO A 70 5.05 -5.47 -11.36
CA PRO A 70 4.02 -6.11 -10.55
C PRO A 70 3.93 -5.54 -9.14
N VAL A 71 2.71 -5.49 -8.64
CA VAL A 71 2.39 -5.16 -7.25
C VAL A 71 1.63 -6.32 -6.63
N VAL A 72 1.51 -6.32 -5.31
CA VAL A 72 0.61 -7.23 -4.61
C VAL A 72 -0.45 -6.40 -3.91
N LYS A 73 -1.71 -6.64 -4.27
CA LYS A 73 -2.87 -5.94 -3.71
C LYS A 73 -3.49 -6.81 -2.65
N LEU A 74 -3.78 -6.23 -1.49
CA LEU A 74 -4.33 -6.95 -0.35
C LEU A 74 -5.56 -6.24 0.19
N VAL A 75 -6.54 -7.04 0.65
CA VAL A 75 -7.59 -6.56 1.54
C VAL A 75 -7.39 -7.26 2.87
N LEU A 76 -7.19 -6.50 3.92
CA LEU A 76 -7.01 -7.00 5.28
C LEU A 76 -8.19 -6.56 6.13
N SER A 77 -8.60 -7.39 7.09
CA SER A 77 -9.69 -7.06 8.00
C SER A 77 -9.30 -7.31 9.45
N GLY A 78 -9.94 -6.57 10.33
CA GLY A 78 -9.75 -6.72 11.75
C GLY A 78 -10.21 -5.47 12.51
N PRO A 79 -10.17 -5.51 13.85
CA PRO A 79 -10.49 -4.32 14.65
C PRO A 79 -9.53 -3.18 14.31
N ASN A 80 -10.09 -2.03 13.96
CA ASN A 80 -9.30 -0.82 13.65
C ASN A 80 -8.23 -1.06 12.58
N ALA A 81 -8.54 -1.88 11.57
CA ALA A 81 -7.57 -2.32 10.57
C ALA A 81 -6.82 -1.15 9.89
N VAL A 82 -7.51 -0.06 9.59
CA VAL A 82 -6.89 1.10 8.93
C VAL A 82 -5.76 1.66 9.80
N SER A 83 -6.05 2.02 11.04
CA SER A 83 -5.04 2.62 11.92
C SER A 83 -3.93 1.64 12.31
N VAL A 84 -4.27 0.36 12.50
CA VAL A 84 -3.29 -0.67 12.83
C VAL A 84 -2.31 -0.85 11.66
N CYS A 85 -2.81 -0.95 10.44
CA CYS A 85 -1.95 -1.09 9.27
C CYS A 85 -1.04 0.13 9.09
N ARG A 86 -1.57 1.34 9.27
CA ARG A 86 -0.75 2.54 9.15
C ARG A 86 0.33 2.61 10.21
N LYS A 87 0.03 2.17 11.42
CA LYS A 87 1.04 2.08 12.49
C LYS A 87 2.17 1.11 12.10
N LEU A 88 1.82 -0.03 11.56
CA LEU A 88 2.80 -1.02 11.12
C LEU A 88 3.63 -0.55 9.94
N MET A 89 3.04 0.23 9.04
CA MET A 89 3.75 0.76 7.87
C MET A 89 4.76 1.84 8.23
N GLY A 90 4.44 2.67 9.20
CA GLY A 90 5.29 3.77 9.63
C GLY A 90 5.10 5.04 8.79
N ALA A 91 5.92 6.05 9.08
CA ALA A 91 5.86 7.34 8.40
C ALA A 91 6.01 7.19 6.89
N THR A 92 5.32 8.04 6.13
CA THR A 92 5.32 7.99 4.67
C THR A 92 6.73 8.06 4.08
N ASN A 93 7.58 8.90 4.63
CA ASN A 93 8.98 8.95 4.22
C ASN A 93 9.77 7.90 5.02
N PRO A 94 10.34 6.87 4.34
CA PRO A 94 11.10 5.83 5.03
C PRO A 94 12.24 6.37 5.89
N ALA A 95 12.86 7.45 5.49
CA ALA A 95 13.97 8.05 6.24
C ALA A 95 13.53 8.55 7.62
N GLU A 96 12.25 8.84 7.79
CA GLU A 96 11.67 9.32 9.05
C GLU A 96 10.89 8.23 9.78
N ALA A 97 10.72 7.07 9.17
CA ALA A 97 9.96 5.97 9.77
C ALA A 97 10.79 5.28 10.85
N ALA A 98 10.15 4.98 11.97
CA ALA A 98 10.83 4.33 13.08
C ALA A 98 11.27 2.91 12.73
N PRO A 99 12.41 2.46 13.25
CA PRO A 99 12.78 1.03 13.15
C PRO A 99 11.66 0.17 13.75
N GLY A 100 11.43 -0.98 13.15
CA GLY A 100 10.33 -1.87 13.53
C GLY A 100 9.09 -1.68 12.67
N THR A 101 8.94 -0.53 12.01
CA THR A 101 7.89 -0.34 11.02
C THR A 101 8.34 -0.89 9.66
N ILE A 102 7.39 -1.17 8.78
CA ILE A 102 7.71 -1.71 7.45
C ILE A 102 8.62 -0.76 6.68
N ARG A 103 8.26 0.52 6.61
CA ARG A 103 9.08 1.50 5.91
C ARG A 103 10.40 1.76 6.61
N GLY A 104 10.42 1.75 7.93
CA GLY A 104 11.66 1.94 8.69
C GLY A 104 12.65 0.81 8.52
N ASP A 105 12.16 -0.42 8.39
CA ASP A 105 13.02 -1.60 8.24
C ASP A 105 13.46 -1.83 6.79
N PHE A 106 12.61 -1.53 5.81
CA PHE A 106 12.85 -1.93 4.43
C PHE A 106 13.01 -0.77 3.45
N GLY A 107 12.54 0.42 3.79
CA GLY A 107 12.59 1.57 2.89
C GLY A 107 13.80 2.46 3.13
N LEU A 108 14.13 3.26 2.13
CA LEU A 108 15.25 4.21 2.21
C LEU A 108 14.83 5.60 1.75
N VAL A 109 14.12 5.70 0.63
CA VAL A 109 13.75 6.99 0.04
C VAL A 109 12.25 7.10 -0.17
N LEU A 110 11.74 8.33 -0.18
CA LEU A 110 10.31 8.62 -0.32
C LEU A 110 9.73 8.09 -1.63
N ASP A 111 10.47 8.21 -2.73
CA ASP A 111 9.99 7.84 -4.06
C ASP A 111 9.83 6.33 -4.26
N ALA A 112 10.40 5.52 -3.36
CA ALA A 112 10.27 4.07 -3.38
C ALA A 112 9.97 3.59 -1.96
N ASN A 113 8.78 3.93 -1.46
CA ASN A 113 8.46 3.76 -0.05
C ASN A 113 7.69 2.46 0.28
N ILE A 114 7.88 1.43 -0.52
CA ILE A 114 7.60 0.03 -0.19
C ILE A 114 6.13 -0.35 -0.28
N VAL A 115 5.26 0.38 0.40
CA VAL A 115 3.88 -0.05 0.63
C VAL A 115 2.94 1.14 0.69
N HIS A 116 1.71 0.92 0.25
CA HIS A 116 0.60 1.86 0.40
C HIS A 116 -0.45 1.25 1.31
N GLY A 117 -1.07 2.07 2.14
CA GLY A 117 -2.23 1.67 2.94
C GLY A 117 -3.22 2.80 2.99
N SER A 118 -4.51 2.44 3.00
CA SER A 118 -5.59 3.42 3.07
C SER A 118 -5.45 4.28 4.31
N ASP A 119 -5.75 5.57 4.19
CA ASP A 119 -5.62 6.51 5.31
C ASP A 119 -6.90 6.69 6.12
N SER A 120 -8.02 6.13 5.65
CA SER A 120 -9.31 6.21 6.33
C SER A 120 -10.22 5.08 5.84
N PRO A 121 -11.31 4.77 6.58
CA PRO A 121 -12.30 3.81 6.10
C PRO A 121 -12.92 4.21 4.75
N VAL A 122 -13.15 5.49 4.52
CA VAL A 122 -13.68 5.99 3.25
C VAL A 122 -12.69 5.75 2.11
N SER A 123 -11.42 6.06 2.33
CA SER A 123 -10.36 5.78 1.34
C SER A 123 -10.23 4.30 1.07
N ALA A 124 -10.34 3.45 2.10
CA ALA A 124 -10.28 2.01 1.95
C ALA A 124 -11.38 1.50 1.03
N GLU A 125 -12.62 1.93 1.23
CA GLU A 125 -13.74 1.54 0.40
C GLU A 125 -13.52 1.93 -1.06
N ARG A 126 -13.07 3.16 -1.28
CA ARG A 126 -12.79 3.68 -2.63
C ARG A 126 -11.67 2.88 -3.31
N GLU A 127 -10.59 2.64 -2.61
CA GLU A 127 -9.43 1.95 -3.17
C GLU A 127 -9.72 0.48 -3.46
N ILE A 128 -10.46 -0.20 -2.59
CA ILE A 128 -10.88 -1.58 -2.85
C ILE A 128 -11.73 -1.64 -4.12
N ALA A 129 -12.64 -0.69 -4.30
CA ALA A 129 -13.47 -0.64 -5.51
C ALA A 129 -12.64 -0.41 -6.78
N ILE A 130 -11.63 0.45 -6.72
CA ILE A 130 -10.73 0.72 -7.86
C ILE A 130 -9.94 -0.53 -8.25
N PHE A 131 -9.34 -1.20 -7.27
CA PHE A 131 -8.37 -2.25 -7.56
C PHE A 131 -8.95 -3.65 -7.59
N PHE A 132 -10.10 -3.88 -6.97
CA PHE A 132 -10.76 -5.18 -6.93
C PHE A 132 -12.18 -5.14 -7.51
N GLY A 133 -12.66 -3.99 -7.83
CA GLY A 133 -13.97 -3.81 -8.46
C GLY A 133 -13.93 -4.18 -9.90
#